data_1f2e90f3fd6902d6df9d451b97b90864
#
_entry.id   1f2e90f3fd6902d6df9d451b97b90864
#
_cell.length_a   1.000
_cell.length_b   1.000
_cell.length_c   1.000
_cell.angle_alpha   90.00
_cell.angle_beta   90.00
_cell.angle_gamma   90.00
#
_symmetry.space_group_name_H-M   'P 1'
#
loop_
_entity.id
_entity.type
_entity.pdbx_description
1 polymer ?
#
loop_
_entity_poly.entity_id
_entity_poly.type
_entity_poly.pdbx_seq_one_letter_code
_entity_poly.pdbx_strand_id
1 'polypeptide(L)' 'DKVRINRENLNTYQKKIFDFIQKNGQITNKQVQELLGVKDSRALKILKELVSMGVILKQGKLKGSYYIFRENMRIDKKR' A
#
# COMPACT_ATOMS: atom_id res chain seq x y z
N ASP A 1 0.32 8.67 19.65
CA ASP A 1 1.42 8.46 19.29
C ASP A 1 1.53 8.02 17.91
N LYS A 2 2.58 7.82 17.39
CA LYS A 2 2.76 7.51 16.16
C LYS A 2 2.62 6.15 15.84
N VAL A 3 2.03 5.83 14.79
CA VAL A 3 1.92 4.52 14.38
C VAL A 3 3.15 4.12 13.67
N ARG A 4 3.81 3.10 14.17
CA ARG A 4 4.96 2.68 13.58
C ARG A 4 4.67 1.41 12.92
N ILE A 5 4.65 1.33 11.64
CA ILE A 5 4.39 0.11 10.91
C ILE A 5 5.68 -0.61 10.67
N ASN A 6 5.79 -1.80 11.21
CA ASN A 6 6.98 -2.57 11.05
C ASN A 6 6.73 -3.48 9.86
N ARG A 7 7.60 -3.43 8.88
CA ARG A 7 7.44 -4.23 7.69
C ARG A 7 7.28 -5.71 8.02
N GLU A 8 7.91 -6.16 9.08
CA GLU A 8 7.82 -7.55 9.46
C GLU A 8 6.48 -7.96 10.01
N ASN A 9 5.64 -7.01 10.35
CA ASN A 9 4.31 -7.31 10.83
C ASN A 9 3.32 -7.46 9.69
N LEU A 10 3.79 -7.30 8.48
CA LEU A 10 2.92 -7.41 7.32
C LEU A 10 2.99 -8.82 6.77
N ASN A 11 1.91 -9.29 6.17
CA ASN A 11 1.95 -10.61 5.57
C ASN A 11 2.66 -10.50 4.22
N THR A 12 2.84 -11.63 3.55
CA THR A 12 3.59 -11.67 2.31
C THR A 12 3.03 -10.74 1.25
N TYR A 13 1.73 -10.72 1.06
CA TYR A 13 1.12 -9.87 0.06
C TYR A 13 1.32 -8.40 0.42
N GLN A 14 1.13 -8.08 1.69
CA GLN A 14 1.27 -6.70 2.13
C GLN A 14 2.70 -6.22 1.99
N LYS A 15 3.66 -7.09 2.26
CA LYS A 15 5.07 -6.72 2.11
C LYS A 15 5.40 -6.41 0.68
N LYS A 16 4.85 -7.16 -0.25
CA LYS A 16 5.12 -6.92 -1.66
C LYS A 16 4.59 -5.56 -2.09
N ILE A 17 3.41 -5.20 -1.61
CA ILE A 17 2.83 -3.91 -1.93
C ILE A 17 3.65 -2.79 -1.29
N PHE A 18 4.03 -2.99 -0.04
CA PHE A 18 4.82 -2.01 0.68
C PHE A 18 6.12 -1.73 -0.09
N ASP A 19 6.82 -2.79 -0.47
CA ASP A 19 8.08 -2.64 -1.18
C ASP A 19 7.88 -1.99 -2.54
N PHE A 20 6.78 -2.29 -3.20
CA PHE A 20 6.50 -1.71 -4.50
C PHE A 20 6.29 -0.20 -4.37
N ILE A 21 5.52 0.22 -3.39
CA ILE A 21 5.28 1.65 -3.20
C ILE A 21 6.56 2.35 -2.78
N GLN A 22 7.36 1.69 -1.95
CA GLN A 22 8.60 2.29 -1.51
C GLN A 22 9.53 2.54 -2.69
N LYS A 23 9.49 1.66 -3.66
CA LYS A 23 10.34 1.79 -4.81
C LYS A 23 9.76 2.71 -5.88
N ASN A 24 8.47 2.66 -6.10
CA ASN A 24 7.84 3.38 -7.19
C ASN A 24 7.00 4.58 -6.78
N GLY A 25 6.74 4.74 -5.51
CA GLY A 25 5.98 5.88 -5.02
C GLY A 25 4.49 5.65 -4.90
N GLN A 26 3.95 4.73 -5.66
CA GLN A 26 2.51 4.48 -5.63
C GLN A 26 2.21 3.14 -6.27
N ILE A 27 0.99 2.68 -6.10
CA ILE A 27 0.58 1.44 -6.70
C ILE A 27 -0.91 1.55 -7.06
N THR A 28 -1.30 0.90 -8.15
CA THR A 28 -2.71 0.88 -8.56
C THR A 28 -3.24 -0.52 -8.32
N ASN A 29 -4.57 -0.64 -8.39
CA ASN A 29 -5.20 -1.94 -8.25
C ASN A 29 -4.68 -2.90 -9.31
N LYS A 30 -4.54 -2.43 -10.54
CA LYS A 30 -4.06 -3.28 -11.58
C LYS A 30 -2.65 -3.77 -11.33
N GLN A 31 -1.82 -2.90 -10.78
CA GLN A 31 -0.45 -3.29 -10.45
C GLN A 31 -0.44 -4.32 -9.34
N VAL A 32 -1.36 -4.22 -8.39
CA VAL A 32 -1.47 -5.21 -7.33
C VAL A 32 -1.85 -6.54 -7.93
N GLN A 33 -2.78 -6.55 -8.87
CA GLN A 33 -3.20 -7.79 -9.50
C GLN A 33 -2.01 -8.47 -10.16
N GLU A 34 -1.21 -7.72 -10.84
CA GLU A 34 -0.06 -8.27 -11.54
C GLU A 34 1.04 -8.68 -10.59
N LEU A 35 1.27 -7.87 -9.59
CA LEU A 35 2.33 -8.12 -8.63
C LEU A 35 2.05 -9.39 -7.81
N LEU A 36 0.81 -9.55 -7.39
CA LEU A 36 0.45 -10.64 -6.50
C LEU A 36 -0.21 -11.83 -7.21
N GLY A 37 -0.55 -11.67 -8.46
CA GLY A 37 -1.21 -12.73 -9.20
C GLY A 37 -2.62 -12.97 -8.70
N VAL A 38 -3.33 -11.91 -8.36
CA VAL A 38 -4.70 -12.02 -7.85
C VAL A 38 -5.63 -11.23 -8.74
N LYS A 39 -6.92 -11.42 -8.53
CA LYS A 39 -7.92 -10.73 -9.31
C LYS A 39 -8.31 -9.42 -8.68
N ASP A 40 -9.12 -8.67 -9.40
CA ASP A 40 -9.51 -7.34 -8.98
C ASP A 40 -10.09 -7.28 -7.58
N SER A 41 -11.04 -8.12 -7.25
CA SER A 41 -11.68 -8.02 -5.95
C SER A 41 -10.72 -8.39 -4.83
N ARG A 42 -9.84 -9.34 -5.06
CA ARG A 42 -8.88 -9.70 -4.05
C ARG A 42 -7.87 -8.59 -3.86
N ALA A 43 -7.43 -7.99 -4.96
CA ALA A 43 -6.49 -6.87 -4.90
C ALA A 43 -7.11 -5.73 -4.10
N LEU A 44 -8.37 -5.43 -4.36
CA LEU A 44 -9.06 -4.36 -3.67
C LEU A 44 -9.15 -4.65 -2.19
N LYS A 45 -9.43 -5.89 -1.84
CA LYS A 45 -9.54 -6.26 -0.43
C LYS A 45 -8.21 -6.06 0.28
N ILE A 46 -7.12 -6.47 -0.34
CA ILE A 46 -5.81 -6.33 0.26
C ILE A 46 -5.45 -4.85 0.44
N LEU A 47 -5.77 -4.04 -0.58
CA LEU A 47 -5.50 -2.61 -0.50
C LEU A 47 -6.32 -1.97 0.60
N LYS A 48 -7.58 -2.37 0.73
CA LYS A 48 -8.42 -1.82 1.77
C LYS A 48 -7.91 -2.17 3.15
N GLU A 49 -7.36 -3.34 3.30
CA GLU A 49 -6.78 -3.73 4.58
C GLU A 49 -5.62 -2.84 4.94
N LEU A 50 -4.77 -2.54 3.98
CA LEU A 50 -3.64 -1.67 4.22
C LEU A 50 -4.07 -0.25 4.55
N VAL A 51 -5.12 0.22 3.90
CA VAL A 51 -5.66 1.53 4.21
C VAL A 51 -6.19 1.53 5.63
N SER A 52 -6.88 0.48 6.00
CA SER A 52 -7.44 0.36 7.33
C SER A 52 -6.36 0.33 8.40
N MET A 53 -5.22 -0.25 8.08
CA MET A 53 -4.09 -0.30 9.00
C MET A 53 -3.34 1.01 9.10
N GLY A 54 -3.67 1.96 8.25
CA GLY A 54 -3.02 3.26 8.28
C GLY A 54 -1.70 3.27 7.54
N VAL A 55 -1.46 2.30 6.69
CA VAL A 55 -0.20 2.24 5.95
C VAL A 55 -0.25 3.06 4.68
N ILE A 56 -1.37 3.02 3.98
CA ILE A 56 -1.50 3.70 2.70
C ILE A 56 -2.79 4.48 2.62
N LEU A 57 -2.88 5.34 1.61
CA LEU A 57 -4.07 6.14 1.38
C LEU A 57 -4.44 6.02 -0.08
N LYS A 58 -5.73 6.07 -0.36
CA LYS A 58 -6.19 6.06 -1.72
C LYS A 58 -6.22 7.49 -2.23
N GLN A 59 -5.71 7.70 -3.42
CA GLN A 59 -5.68 9.00 -4.05
C GLN A 59 -6.32 8.89 -5.43
N GLY A 60 -6.71 9.99 -5.98
CA GLY A 60 -7.31 10.03 -7.31
C GLY A 60 -8.78 9.69 -7.26
N LYS A 61 -9.40 9.57 -8.43
CA LYS A 61 -10.76 9.25 -8.47
C LYS A 61 -11.07 8.27 -9.53
N LEU A 62 -12.03 7.47 -9.31
CA LEU A 62 -12.52 6.55 -10.30
C LEU A 62 -11.39 5.77 -10.96
N LYS A 63 -11.26 5.87 -12.25
CA LYS A 63 -10.28 5.11 -12.93
C LYS A 63 -8.87 5.48 -12.68
N GLY A 64 -8.63 6.66 -12.23
CA GLY A 64 -7.28 7.11 -11.98
C GLY A 64 -6.82 6.89 -10.54
N SER A 65 -7.52 6.07 -9.80
CA SER A 65 -7.15 5.86 -8.40
C SER A 65 -5.83 5.16 -8.24
N TYR A 66 -5.09 5.53 -7.24
CA TYR A 66 -3.85 4.87 -6.91
C TYR A 66 -3.66 4.98 -5.40
N TYR A 67 -2.67 4.31 -4.86
CA TYR A 67 -2.44 4.28 -3.42
C TYR A 67 -1.00 4.69 -3.13
N ILE A 68 -0.83 5.49 -2.10
CA ILE A 68 0.50 5.97 -1.69
C ILE A 68 0.64 5.75 -0.21
N PHE A 69 1.83 5.89 0.34
CA PHE A 69 2.01 5.78 1.78
C PHE A 69 1.32 6.97 2.44
N ARG A 70 0.81 6.72 3.64
CA ARG A 70 0.22 7.79 4.41
C ARG A 70 1.34 8.71 4.79
N GLU A 71 1.02 10.00 4.80
CA GLU A 71 1.99 10.96 5.13
C GLU A 71 2.58 10.82 6.48
N ASN A 72 1.80 10.52 7.47
CA ASN A 72 2.35 10.40 8.80
C ASN A 72 2.95 9.03 9.03
N MET A 73 3.06 8.19 8.03
CA MET A 73 3.74 6.97 8.18
C MET A 73 5.04 7.11 7.47
N ARG A 74 6.01 7.85 8.07
CA ARG A 74 7.19 8.08 7.46
C ARG A 74 8.18 7.13 7.77
N ILE A 75 8.92 6.71 6.93
CA ILE A 75 9.95 5.86 7.23
C ILE A 75 11.05 6.69 7.46
N ASP A 76 11.41 7.04 8.20
CA ASP A 76 12.34 7.86 8.53
C ASP A 76 13.44 8.16 7.90
N LYS A 77 13.70 8.71 7.44
CA LYS A 77 14.69 9.13 6.83
C LYS A 77 15.13 10.23 7.27
N LYS A 78 15.26 10.76 7.73
CA LYS A 78 15.60 11.69 8.22
C LYS A 78 15.85 12.58 8.05
N ARG A 79 15.74 13.15 8.07
CA ARG A 79 15.98 13.98 7.93
C ARG A 79 16.21 14.28 8.22
#